data_b8fc75e2111e7875b401a20c9bd91b13
#
_entry.id   b8fc75e2111e7875b401a20c9bd91b13
#
_cell.length_a   1.000
_cell.length_b   1.000
_cell.length_c   1.000
_cell.angle_alpha   90.00
_cell.angle_beta   90.00
_cell.angle_gamma   90.00
#
_symmetry.space_group_name_H-M   'P 1'
#
loop_
_entity.id
_entity.type
_entity.pdbx_description
1 polymer ?
#
loop_
_entity_poly.entity_id
_entity_poly.type
_entity_poly.pdbx_seq_one_letter_code
_entity_poly.pdbx_strand_id
1 'polypeptide(L)'
;TDADGYINSVDPDDDGDSIYSQYETRTPPQITARGNASGDFDGDEIPDYLDPDDENDGVFTQYENPDPNGDRNAEDARDTDSDGLPDYYDIDDDGDGIITPLEDPDLNFDGNPDDALDSDGDGIPNFIDSDDDNDGIPTLHEIGDIEREYKDFDNDGIPDYLDTDDDNDGIP
;
A
#
# COMPACT_ATOMS: atom_id res chain seq x y z
N THR A 1 5.01 -20.32 6.87
CA THR A 1 5.07 -20.38 8.35
C THR A 1 5.83 -19.18 8.88
N ASP A 2 5.30 -18.44 9.80
CA ASP A 2 5.83 -17.22 10.42
C ASP A 2 6.98 -17.45 11.42
N ALA A 3 7.36 -18.73 11.62
CA ALA A 3 8.41 -19.16 12.55
C ALA A 3 8.09 -18.91 14.05
N ASP A 4 6.85 -18.76 14.44
CA ASP A 4 6.39 -18.57 15.83
C ASP A 4 6.51 -19.85 16.68
N GLY A 5 6.70 -21.01 16.04
CA GLY A 5 6.93 -22.31 16.63
C GLY A 5 5.74 -23.27 16.56
N TYR A 6 4.65 -22.84 15.99
CA TYR A 6 3.54 -23.72 15.61
C TYR A 6 3.73 -24.23 14.18
N ILE A 7 3.03 -25.31 13.85
CA ILE A 7 2.97 -25.81 12.47
C ILE A 7 1.61 -25.40 11.88
N ASN A 8 1.57 -25.00 10.61
CA ASN A 8 0.39 -24.48 9.92
C ASN A 8 -0.92 -25.27 10.18
N SER A 9 -0.86 -26.58 10.40
CA SER A 9 -2.07 -27.39 10.66
C SER A 9 -2.75 -27.16 12.02
N VAL A 10 -2.13 -26.40 12.92
CA VAL A 10 -2.63 -26.06 14.26
C VAL A 10 -2.43 -24.58 14.59
N ASP A 11 -1.86 -23.84 13.67
CA ASP A 11 -1.70 -22.41 13.72
C ASP A 11 -2.98 -21.74 13.21
N PRO A 12 -3.54 -20.79 13.90
CA PRO A 12 -4.68 -20.03 13.38
C PRO A 12 -4.29 -18.87 12.45
N ASP A 13 -3.00 -18.51 12.37
CA ASP A 13 -2.42 -17.39 11.64
C ASP A 13 -1.11 -17.91 11.02
N ASP A 14 -1.21 -18.49 9.82
CA ASP A 14 -0.17 -19.38 9.25
C ASP A 14 1.08 -18.62 8.74
N ASP A 15 0.97 -17.33 8.43
CA ASP A 15 2.03 -16.43 7.95
C ASP A 15 2.40 -15.33 8.95
N GLY A 16 1.55 -15.06 9.94
CA GLY A 16 1.83 -14.13 11.02
C GLY A 16 1.48 -12.67 10.71
N ASP A 17 0.62 -12.44 9.75
CA ASP A 17 0.25 -11.10 9.26
C ASP A 17 -0.77 -10.37 10.13
N SER A 18 -1.28 -11.03 11.16
CA SER A 18 -2.28 -10.54 12.11
C SER A 18 -3.74 -10.83 11.73
N ILE A 19 -4.01 -11.48 10.62
CA ILE A 19 -5.31 -12.01 10.24
C ILE A 19 -5.33 -13.51 10.50
N TYR A 20 -6.44 -14.07 10.97
CA TYR A 20 -6.52 -15.52 11.04
C TYR A 20 -6.78 -16.12 9.66
N SER A 21 -5.98 -17.12 9.26
CA SER A 21 -6.05 -17.83 7.98
C SER A 21 -7.46 -18.28 7.57
N GLN A 22 -8.39 -18.45 8.51
CA GLN A 22 -9.78 -18.77 8.20
C GLN A 22 -10.55 -17.60 7.56
N TYR A 23 -10.10 -16.37 7.73
CA TYR A 23 -10.72 -15.16 7.17
C TYR A 23 -10.16 -14.84 5.80
N GLU A 24 -8.91 -15.12 5.54
CA GLU A 24 -8.22 -14.91 4.26
C GLU A 24 -8.67 -15.89 3.16
N THR A 25 -9.21 -17.04 3.54
CA THR A 25 -9.82 -17.97 2.58
C THR A 25 -11.14 -17.47 1.99
N ARG A 26 -11.62 -16.31 2.43
CA ARG A 26 -12.85 -15.68 1.96
C ARG A 26 -12.50 -14.39 1.23
N THR A 27 -12.32 -14.48 -0.06
CA THR A 27 -12.21 -13.28 -0.90
C THR A 27 -13.40 -12.36 -0.64
N PRO A 28 -13.22 -11.13 -0.17
CA PRO A 28 -14.31 -10.16 -0.03
C PRO A 28 -15.10 -10.02 -1.33
N PRO A 29 -16.42 -9.76 -1.28
CA PRO A 29 -17.24 -9.65 -2.49
C PRO A 29 -16.75 -8.61 -3.50
N GLN A 30 -16.04 -7.59 -3.04
CA GLN A 30 -15.43 -6.55 -3.86
C GLN A 30 -14.28 -7.11 -4.71
N ILE A 31 -13.49 -8.00 -4.14
CA ILE A 31 -12.32 -8.62 -4.77
C ILE A 31 -12.74 -9.67 -5.80
N THR A 32 -13.81 -10.43 -5.53
CA THR A 32 -14.36 -11.38 -6.53
C THR A 32 -14.82 -10.69 -7.80
N ALA A 33 -15.17 -9.42 -7.75
CA ALA A 33 -15.54 -8.64 -8.92
C ALA A 33 -14.34 -8.29 -9.82
N ARG A 34 -13.12 -8.26 -9.27
CA ARG A 34 -11.87 -8.09 -10.04
C ARG A 34 -11.33 -9.41 -10.63
N GLY A 35 -11.92 -10.56 -10.29
CA GLY A 35 -11.65 -11.86 -10.95
C GLY A 35 -10.74 -12.80 -10.16
N ASN A 36 -10.36 -12.46 -8.96
CA ASN A 36 -9.51 -13.29 -8.11
C ASN A 36 -10.34 -14.01 -7.05
N ALA A 37 -10.83 -15.20 -7.37
CA ALA A 37 -11.64 -16.04 -6.48
C ALA A 37 -10.82 -17.18 -5.84
N SER A 38 -9.49 -17.08 -5.87
CA SER A 38 -8.61 -18.20 -5.52
C SER A 38 -8.02 -18.10 -4.11
N GLY A 39 -8.12 -16.93 -3.40
CA GLY A 39 -7.37 -16.69 -2.17
C GLY A 39 -5.86 -16.68 -2.44
N ASP A 40 -5.47 -15.94 -3.45
CA ASP A 40 -4.12 -15.67 -3.97
C ASP A 40 -4.30 -14.39 -4.80
N PHE A 41 -4.21 -13.24 -4.11
CA PHE A 41 -4.68 -11.96 -4.65
C PHE A 41 -3.75 -11.43 -5.73
N ASP A 42 -2.45 -11.47 -5.54
CA ASP A 42 -1.44 -11.00 -6.49
C ASP A 42 -1.16 -12.01 -7.62
N GLY A 43 -1.48 -13.30 -7.40
CA GLY A 43 -1.32 -14.37 -8.39
C GLY A 43 0.09 -14.94 -8.47
N ASP A 44 0.85 -14.86 -7.40
CA ASP A 44 2.23 -15.34 -7.31
C ASP A 44 2.36 -16.86 -7.02
N GLU A 45 1.23 -17.54 -6.81
CA GLU A 45 1.09 -18.97 -6.46
C GLU A 45 1.25 -19.25 -4.95
N ILE A 46 1.35 -18.24 -4.09
CA ILE A 46 1.23 -18.34 -2.65
C ILE A 46 -0.21 -17.91 -2.31
N PRO A 47 -0.98 -18.68 -1.58
CA PRO A 47 -2.29 -18.24 -1.13
C PRO A 47 -2.18 -17.18 -0.03
N ASP A 48 -3.11 -16.22 0.02
CA ASP A 48 -3.14 -15.10 0.98
C ASP A 48 -2.85 -15.57 2.43
N TYR A 49 -3.43 -16.66 2.89
CA TYR A 49 -3.22 -17.21 4.24
C TYR A 49 -1.81 -17.81 4.51
N LEU A 50 -0.90 -17.74 3.56
CA LEU A 50 0.51 -18.16 3.64
C LEU A 50 1.45 -17.05 3.15
N ASP A 51 0.91 -15.95 2.69
CA ASP A 51 1.63 -14.84 2.12
C ASP A 51 1.65 -13.67 3.10
N PRO A 52 2.81 -13.19 3.54
CA PRO A 52 2.87 -12.02 4.40
C PRO A 52 2.64 -10.70 3.67
N ASP A 53 2.48 -10.71 2.32
CA ASP A 53 2.36 -9.53 1.44
C ASP A 53 1.33 -9.87 0.34
N ASP A 54 0.03 -9.76 0.68
CA ASP A 54 -1.08 -10.32 -0.09
C ASP A 54 -1.24 -9.73 -1.50
N GLU A 55 -0.86 -8.48 -1.72
CA GLU A 55 -0.92 -7.75 -3.00
C GLU A 55 0.44 -7.54 -3.66
N ASN A 56 1.54 -7.90 -2.95
CA ASN A 56 2.92 -7.86 -3.40
C ASN A 56 3.36 -6.44 -3.81
N ASP A 57 3.04 -5.49 -2.96
CA ASP A 57 3.40 -4.08 -3.15
C ASP A 57 4.71 -3.69 -2.43
N GLY A 58 5.20 -4.58 -1.55
CA GLY A 58 6.45 -4.43 -0.81
C GLY A 58 6.25 -4.03 0.65
N VAL A 59 5.04 -3.76 1.10
CA VAL A 59 4.66 -3.60 2.51
C VAL A 59 3.99 -4.88 2.97
N PHE A 60 4.45 -5.46 4.08
CA PHE A 60 3.78 -6.67 4.57
C PHE A 60 2.43 -6.32 5.20
N THR A 61 1.40 -7.11 4.89
CA THR A 61 0.01 -7.00 5.36
C THR A 61 -0.11 -6.59 6.84
N GLN A 62 0.72 -7.14 7.73
CA GLN A 62 0.71 -6.79 9.15
C GLN A 62 0.98 -5.31 9.45
N TYR A 63 1.63 -4.58 8.55
CA TYR A 63 1.97 -3.16 8.74
C TYR A 63 0.95 -2.20 8.13
N GLU A 64 0.01 -2.72 7.38
CA GLU A 64 -1.06 -1.96 6.73
C GLU A 64 -2.33 -1.86 7.58
N ASN A 65 -2.20 -2.19 8.86
CA ASN A 65 -3.28 -2.12 9.83
C ASN A 65 -4.52 -2.96 9.46
N PRO A 66 -4.33 -4.26 9.19
CA PRO A 66 -5.41 -5.13 8.72
C PRO A 66 -6.45 -5.44 9.80
N ASP A 67 -6.12 -5.23 11.07
CA ASP A 67 -6.97 -5.53 12.24
C ASP A 67 -6.84 -4.44 13.32
N PRO A 68 -7.41 -3.24 13.10
CA PRO A 68 -7.34 -2.12 14.03
C PRO A 68 -7.91 -2.41 15.41
N ASN A 69 -8.90 -3.28 15.51
CA ASN A 69 -9.58 -3.60 16.77
C ASN A 69 -8.95 -4.78 17.55
N GLY A 70 -8.06 -5.55 16.92
CA GLY A 70 -7.32 -6.65 17.52
C GLY A 70 -8.09 -7.94 17.68
N ASP A 71 -9.14 -8.16 16.88
CA ASP A 71 -9.95 -9.40 16.94
C ASP A 71 -9.56 -10.48 15.91
N ARG A 72 -8.51 -10.19 15.14
CA ARG A 72 -7.95 -11.08 14.11
C ARG A 72 -8.86 -11.32 12.91
N ASN A 73 -9.76 -10.35 12.64
CA ASN A 73 -10.67 -10.36 11.51
C ASN A 73 -10.56 -9.01 10.79
N ALA A 74 -10.25 -9.01 9.53
CA ALA A 74 -9.98 -7.81 8.73
C ALA A 74 -11.24 -7.01 8.32
N GLU A 75 -12.38 -7.19 9.03
CA GLU A 75 -13.61 -6.44 8.70
C GLU A 75 -13.50 -4.92 8.91
N ASP A 76 -12.55 -4.48 9.70
CA ASP A 76 -12.27 -3.07 10.02
C ASP A 76 -10.87 -2.63 9.61
N ALA A 77 -10.24 -3.35 8.68
CA ALA A 77 -8.95 -3.00 8.10
C ALA A 77 -8.92 -1.57 7.56
N ARG A 78 -7.73 -0.97 7.55
CA ARG A 78 -7.54 0.35 6.98
C ARG A 78 -7.86 0.33 5.47
N ASP A 79 -8.48 1.39 5.00
CA ASP A 79 -8.84 1.67 3.61
C ASP A 79 -8.57 3.17 3.45
N THR A 80 -7.33 3.51 3.04
CA THR A 80 -6.79 4.88 3.10
C THR A 80 -7.51 5.80 2.12
N ASP A 81 -7.74 5.39 0.88
CA ASP A 81 -8.43 6.17 -0.14
C ASP A 81 -9.97 6.03 -0.09
N SER A 82 -10.46 5.06 0.68
CA SER A 82 -11.91 4.78 0.83
C SER A 82 -12.58 4.29 -0.46
N ASP A 83 -11.87 3.57 -1.31
CA ASP A 83 -12.42 2.98 -2.55
C ASP A 83 -13.17 1.68 -2.29
N GLY A 84 -12.99 1.09 -1.09
CA GLY A 84 -13.62 -0.14 -0.61
C GLY A 84 -12.73 -1.37 -0.77
N LEU A 85 -11.46 -1.22 -1.13
CA LEU A 85 -10.40 -2.17 -0.89
C LEU A 85 -9.64 -1.74 0.36
N PRO A 86 -9.34 -2.62 1.29
CA PRO A 86 -8.40 -2.30 2.35
C PRO A 86 -6.98 -2.25 1.81
N ASP A 87 -6.11 -1.46 2.45
CA ASP A 87 -4.73 -1.26 2.03
C ASP A 87 -4.02 -2.58 1.73
N TYR A 88 -4.09 -3.58 2.59
CA TYR A 88 -3.46 -4.90 2.40
C TYR A 88 -4.01 -5.73 1.19
N TYR A 89 -4.90 -5.17 0.41
CA TYR A 89 -5.43 -5.69 -0.86
C TYR A 89 -5.49 -4.60 -1.95
N ASP A 90 -4.89 -3.44 -1.72
CA ASP A 90 -4.79 -2.38 -2.70
C ASP A 90 -3.32 -2.17 -3.09
N ILE A 91 -3.02 -2.01 -4.33
CA ILE A 91 -1.68 -1.73 -4.83
C ILE A 91 -1.42 -0.22 -4.95
N ASP A 92 -2.42 0.61 -4.62
CA ASP A 92 -2.41 2.08 -4.72
C ASP A 92 -3.19 2.61 -3.51
N ASP A 93 -2.56 2.53 -2.30
CA ASP A 93 -3.22 2.66 -1.00
C ASP A 93 -3.95 3.99 -0.78
N ASP A 94 -3.41 5.09 -1.29
CA ASP A 94 -4.00 6.42 -1.15
C ASP A 94 -4.78 6.89 -2.38
N GLY A 95 -4.74 6.09 -3.48
CA GLY A 95 -5.54 6.32 -4.67
C GLY A 95 -5.11 7.55 -5.48
N ASP A 96 -3.88 7.97 -5.35
CA ASP A 96 -3.34 9.17 -6.00
C ASP A 96 -2.92 8.92 -7.46
N GLY A 97 -2.86 7.61 -7.86
CA GLY A 97 -2.53 7.15 -9.20
C GLY A 97 -1.07 6.77 -9.40
N ILE A 98 -0.24 6.87 -8.38
CA ILE A 98 1.06 6.21 -8.27
C ILE A 98 0.83 4.96 -7.42
N ILE A 99 1.28 3.80 -7.88
CA ILE A 99 1.12 2.57 -7.10
C ILE A 99 2.17 2.51 -5.99
N THR A 100 1.80 2.03 -4.83
CA THR A 100 2.64 1.90 -3.62
C THR A 100 4.08 1.44 -3.90
N PRO A 101 4.35 0.41 -4.74
CA PRO A 101 5.73 0.00 -5.04
C PRO A 101 6.62 1.06 -5.72
N LEU A 102 6.03 2.11 -6.28
CA LEU A 102 6.76 3.18 -6.97
C LEU A 102 7.04 4.39 -6.07
N GLU A 103 6.57 4.35 -4.84
CA GLU A 103 6.67 5.44 -3.86
C GLU A 103 7.69 5.14 -2.75
N ASP A 104 8.54 4.14 -3.00
CA ASP A 104 9.58 3.74 -2.06
C ASP A 104 9.05 3.44 -0.63
N PRO A 105 8.05 2.55 -0.48
CA PRO A 105 7.40 2.28 0.80
C PRO A 105 8.30 1.56 1.79
N ASP A 106 9.36 0.90 1.32
CA ASP A 106 10.34 0.15 2.11
C ASP A 106 11.72 0.24 1.45
N LEU A 107 12.55 1.15 1.94
CA LEU A 107 13.88 1.43 1.36
C LEU A 107 14.90 0.33 1.66
N ASN A 108 14.70 -0.45 2.70
CA ASN A 108 15.60 -1.52 3.12
C ASN A 108 15.16 -2.92 2.67
N PHE A 109 13.96 -3.05 2.13
CA PHE A 109 13.35 -4.29 1.61
C PHE A 109 13.16 -5.38 2.68
N ASP A 110 12.69 -5.00 3.86
CA ASP A 110 12.34 -5.96 4.92
C ASP A 110 10.81 -6.11 5.14
N GLY A 111 10.02 -5.45 4.32
CA GLY A 111 8.55 -5.45 4.33
C GLY A 111 7.95 -4.53 5.39
N ASN A 112 8.78 -3.76 6.11
CA ASN A 112 8.35 -2.85 7.15
C ASN A 112 8.52 -1.39 6.67
N PRO A 113 7.46 -0.59 6.56
CA PRO A 113 7.54 0.78 6.04
C PRO A 113 8.11 1.80 7.04
N ASP A 114 8.90 1.36 8.03
CA ASP A 114 9.47 2.27 9.04
C ASP A 114 10.56 3.20 8.47
N ASP A 115 11.04 2.94 7.27
CA ASP A 115 11.98 3.77 6.52
C ASP A 115 11.42 4.22 5.15
N ALA A 116 10.10 4.17 4.97
CA ALA A 116 9.42 4.64 3.76
C ALA A 116 9.76 6.09 3.42
N LEU A 117 9.66 6.43 2.15
CA LEU A 117 9.82 7.81 1.70
C LEU A 117 8.68 8.69 2.23
N ASP A 118 9.07 9.84 2.78
CA ASP A 118 8.19 10.91 3.27
C ASP A 118 8.80 12.21 2.72
N SER A 119 8.25 12.69 1.60
CA SER A 119 8.89 13.73 0.80
C SER A 119 8.79 15.11 1.42
N ASP A 120 7.65 15.43 2.05
CA ASP A 120 7.42 16.72 2.70
C ASP A 120 7.84 16.74 4.18
N GLY A 121 8.03 15.54 4.78
CA GLY A 121 8.49 15.39 6.17
C GLY A 121 7.39 15.65 7.21
N ASP A 122 6.13 15.48 6.86
CA ASP A 122 5.00 15.71 7.78
C ASP A 122 4.71 14.49 8.68
N GLY A 123 5.28 13.34 8.34
CA GLY A 123 5.20 12.09 9.08
C GLY A 123 4.18 11.11 8.52
N ILE A 124 3.63 11.40 7.35
CA ILE A 124 2.84 10.47 6.54
C ILE A 124 3.75 10.05 5.37
N PRO A 125 4.05 8.77 5.18
CA PRO A 125 4.81 8.33 4.01
C PRO A 125 4.02 8.52 2.70
N ASN A 126 4.72 8.77 1.60
CA ASN A 126 4.13 9.02 0.30
C ASN A 126 3.05 7.96 -0.06
N PHE A 127 3.32 6.69 0.06
CA PHE A 127 2.39 5.61 -0.33
C PHE A 127 1.02 5.61 0.39
N ILE A 128 0.83 6.47 1.37
CA ILE A 128 -0.44 6.69 2.10
C ILE A 128 -0.77 8.17 2.25
N ASP A 129 -0.14 9.03 1.45
CA ASP A 129 -0.38 10.47 1.39
C ASP A 129 -0.77 10.88 -0.03
N SER A 130 -1.94 11.39 -0.23
CA SER A 130 -2.44 11.80 -1.55
C SER A 130 -1.96 13.18 -2.02
N ASP A 131 -1.02 13.81 -1.27
CA ASP A 131 -0.41 15.12 -1.56
C ASP A 131 1.06 15.10 -1.08
N ASP A 132 1.93 14.39 -1.84
CA ASP A 132 3.27 13.95 -1.44
C ASP A 132 4.23 15.06 -1.04
N ASP A 133 4.09 16.26 -1.61
CA ASP A 133 4.91 17.41 -1.30
C ASP A 133 4.20 18.46 -0.45
N ASN A 134 2.88 18.28 -0.22
CA ASN A 134 2.03 19.11 0.64
C ASN A 134 1.97 20.58 0.22
N ASP A 135 2.03 20.85 -1.11
CA ASP A 135 1.84 22.19 -1.64
C ASP A 135 0.35 22.58 -1.70
N GLY A 136 -0.54 21.59 -1.53
CA GLY A 136 -2.01 21.72 -1.53
C GLY A 136 -2.64 21.40 -2.89
N ILE A 137 -1.90 20.87 -3.83
CA ILE A 137 -2.39 20.23 -5.05
C ILE A 137 -2.19 18.73 -4.89
N PRO A 138 -3.24 17.90 -4.89
CA PRO A 138 -3.08 16.46 -4.76
C PRO A 138 -2.22 15.87 -5.89
N THR A 139 -1.35 14.92 -5.56
CA THR A 139 -0.46 14.18 -6.46
C THR A 139 -1.15 13.73 -7.75
N LEU A 140 -2.39 13.21 -7.66
CA LEU A 140 -3.21 12.83 -8.82
C LEU A 140 -3.36 13.93 -9.90
N HIS A 141 -3.25 15.19 -9.52
CA HIS A 141 -3.38 16.33 -10.46
C HIS A 141 -2.05 16.75 -11.07
N GLU A 142 -0.94 16.25 -10.54
CA GLU A 142 0.42 16.62 -10.88
C GLU A 142 1.16 15.56 -11.66
N ILE A 143 0.83 14.27 -11.49
CA ILE A 143 1.49 13.16 -12.18
C ILE A 143 1.41 13.22 -13.71
N GLY A 144 0.44 13.96 -14.26
CA GLY A 144 0.28 14.16 -15.70
C GLY A 144 -0.10 12.90 -16.46
N ASP A 145 0.63 12.57 -17.54
CA ASP A 145 0.41 11.36 -18.36
C ASP A 145 1.47 10.31 -18.02
N ILE A 146 1.18 9.49 -17.04
CA ILE A 146 2.07 8.44 -16.51
C ILE A 146 2.55 7.42 -17.55
N GLU A 147 1.94 7.37 -18.75
CA GLU A 147 2.44 6.51 -19.83
C GLU A 147 3.76 7.00 -20.45
N ARG A 148 4.20 8.24 -20.11
CA ARG A 148 5.37 8.87 -20.74
C ARG A 148 6.45 9.27 -19.75
N GLU A 149 6.15 10.12 -18.82
CA GLU A 149 7.07 10.69 -17.83
C GLU A 149 6.24 11.52 -16.85
N TYR A 150 6.59 11.54 -15.58
CA TYR A 150 5.98 12.44 -14.63
C TYR A 150 6.21 13.89 -15.08
N LYS A 151 5.26 14.76 -14.79
CA LYS A 151 5.35 16.17 -15.12
C LYS A 151 6.46 16.82 -14.27
N ASP A 152 7.24 17.70 -14.86
CA ASP A 152 8.31 18.50 -14.27
C ASP A 152 8.28 19.83 -15.02
N PHE A 153 7.56 20.80 -14.46
CA PHE A 153 7.17 22.02 -15.18
C PHE A 153 8.35 22.97 -15.37
N ASP A 154 9.20 23.12 -14.36
CA ASP A 154 10.35 24.02 -14.41
C ASP A 154 11.62 23.35 -14.92
N ASN A 155 11.63 22.01 -15.06
CA ASN A 155 12.72 21.18 -15.55
C ASN A 155 13.96 21.20 -14.64
N ASP A 156 13.77 21.23 -13.34
CA ASP A 156 14.86 21.15 -12.38
C ASP A 156 15.27 19.71 -12.05
N GLY A 157 14.44 18.74 -12.43
CA GLY A 157 14.66 17.30 -12.27
C GLY A 157 13.93 16.68 -11.08
N ILE A 158 13.08 17.46 -10.40
CA ILE A 158 12.12 16.99 -9.41
C ILE A 158 10.77 16.96 -10.13
N PRO A 159 10.02 15.87 -10.10
CA PRO A 159 8.65 15.84 -10.61
C PRO A 159 7.73 16.78 -9.82
N ASP A 160 6.73 17.39 -10.49
CA ASP A 160 5.81 18.33 -9.85
C ASP A 160 5.21 17.76 -8.55
N TYR A 161 4.81 16.49 -8.52
CA TYR A 161 4.21 15.84 -7.36
C TYR A 161 5.16 15.64 -6.15
N LEU A 162 6.43 16.00 -6.29
CA LEU A 162 7.45 15.97 -5.24
C LEU A 162 8.10 17.35 -5.05
N ASP A 163 7.61 18.39 -5.74
CA ASP A 163 8.18 19.72 -5.75
C ASP A 163 7.20 20.77 -5.25
N THR A 164 7.39 21.26 -4.07
CA THR A 164 6.53 22.27 -3.42
C THR A 164 6.45 23.62 -4.15
N ASP A 165 7.16 23.81 -5.28
CA ASP A 165 7.23 25.08 -6.05
C ASP A 165 7.42 24.76 -7.55
N ASP A 166 6.42 24.10 -8.16
CA ASP A 166 6.41 23.56 -9.53
C ASP A 166 7.00 24.47 -10.62
N ASP A 167 6.89 25.77 -10.49
CA ASP A 167 7.38 26.72 -11.47
C ASP A 167 8.61 27.55 -11.02
N ASN A 168 9.11 27.26 -9.80
CA ASN A 168 10.31 27.83 -9.19
C ASN A 168 10.23 29.36 -9.08
N ASP A 169 9.00 29.88 -8.86
CA ASP A 169 8.79 31.35 -8.72
C ASP A 169 8.93 31.83 -7.27
N GLY A 170 9.08 30.90 -6.31
CA GLY A 170 9.23 31.15 -4.88
C GLY A 170 7.90 31.24 -4.14
N ILE A 171 6.83 30.70 -4.71
CA ILE A 171 5.49 30.58 -4.12
C ILE A 171 5.03 29.13 -4.31
N PRO A 172 4.86 28.38 -3.22
CA PRO A 172 4.28 27.04 -3.26
C PRO A 172 2.87 27.04 -3.82
#